data_95bb3a888a3be36f4720aea98954c2de
#
_entry.id   95bb3a888a3be36f4720aea98954c2de
#
_cell.length_a   1.000
_cell.length_b   1.000
_cell.length_c   1.000
_cell.angle_alpha   90.00
_cell.angle_beta   90.00
_cell.angle_gamma   90.00
#
_symmetry.space_group_name_H-M   'P 1'
#
loop_
_entity.id
_entity.type
_entity.pdbx_description
1 polymer ?
#
loop_
_entity_poly.entity_id
_entity_poly.type
_entity_poly.pdbx_seq_one_letter_code
_entity_poly.pdbx_strand_id
1 'polypeptide(L)'
;NTLHILPIHQPGKMKAMGTAGSLYSPMDLLGIDPNLIDHNDSRSDKEQFKAFIDECHKRGIKVMLDMPSCASYDMFLEHPEWMAMERDGLAKTPQGWNDIRMFQPWEDEGKRTLNPKLLELHKEYVDMCIDLGIDGIRADVARAKPVEFWDVLIPYSRMRDPEFGWLAETYTYEDASPQANMPYDRPQDSLRAGFDTIYGQYHIFHEWPNAKTFTNYIKEQLEMSYKLPKGKALIGSFATHDDISPMFHGGADYCNLTMGLQATLPMLSPYIVDGYQSGDYYVYPYENTQNQNTDTDTHEMTVHRGQLDIFNLSRKPGGNQPEIGKFMTSAFALKDKYADIINKGTFIPLEKKGDKNDQIIAYARHLNGKTLLVVA
;
A
#
# COMPACT_ATOMS: atom_id res chain seq x y z
N ASN A 1 -9.55 0.84 13.26
CA ASN A 1 -9.08 2.04 12.56
C ASN A 1 -7.56 2.07 12.57
N THR A 2 -6.93 2.18 11.41
CA THR A 2 -5.47 2.19 11.26
C THR A 2 -5.08 3.39 10.41
N LEU A 3 -4.05 4.11 10.83
CA LEU A 3 -3.37 5.12 10.05
C LEU A 3 -2.17 4.45 9.38
N HIS A 4 -2.14 4.42 8.04
CA HIS A 4 -0.99 4.01 7.27
C HIS A 4 -0.16 5.26 6.93
N ILE A 5 1.10 5.26 7.32
CA ILE A 5 2.05 6.35 7.12
C ILE A 5 3.06 5.92 6.07
N LEU A 6 3.33 6.79 5.10
CA LEU A 6 4.40 6.60 4.12
C LEU A 6 5.77 6.53 4.81
N PRO A 7 6.84 6.10 4.12
CA PRO A 7 8.16 5.96 4.74
C PRO A 7 8.60 7.25 5.43
N ILE A 8 9.13 7.11 6.64
CA ILE A 8 9.57 8.24 7.49
C ILE A 8 11.07 8.49 7.41
N HIS A 9 11.76 7.76 6.54
CA HIS A 9 13.21 7.78 6.43
C HIS A 9 13.69 8.92 5.55
N GLN A 10 14.89 9.42 5.82
CA GLN A 10 15.48 10.45 4.98
C GLN A 10 15.72 9.89 3.56
N PRO A 11 15.20 10.53 2.51
CA PRO A 11 15.49 10.15 1.14
C PRO A 11 16.97 10.31 0.79
N GLY A 12 17.45 9.49 -0.14
CA GLY A 12 18.76 9.63 -0.74
C GLY A 12 18.97 10.99 -1.39
N LYS A 13 20.20 11.47 -1.38
CA LYS A 13 20.60 12.75 -1.97
C LYS A 13 21.31 12.59 -3.30
N MET A 14 22.15 11.56 -3.41
CA MET A 14 22.89 11.29 -4.64
C MET A 14 21.99 10.55 -5.63
N LYS A 15 21.96 11.03 -6.88
CA LYS A 15 21.08 10.52 -7.94
C LYS A 15 19.59 10.48 -7.53
N ALA A 16 19.20 11.43 -6.70
CA ALA A 16 17.86 11.54 -6.19
C ALA A 16 16.88 12.02 -7.26
N MET A 17 15.64 11.60 -7.14
CA MET A 17 14.54 12.09 -7.97
C MET A 17 14.03 13.42 -7.42
N GLY A 18 13.90 14.42 -8.28
CA GLY A 18 13.43 15.75 -7.89
C GLY A 18 14.33 16.45 -6.87
N THR A 19 13.79 17.41 -6.13
CA THR A 19 14.52 18.19 -5.12
C THR A 19 14.43 17.58 -3.70
N ALA A 20 13.38 16.82 -3.43
CA ALA A 20 13.16 16.17 -2.12
C ALA A 20 13.66 14.72 -2.07
N GLY A 21 13.84 14.07 -3.23
CA GLY A 21 14.09 12.63 -3.32
C GLY A 21 12.84 11.79 -3.11
N SER A 22 12.94 10.49 -3.41
CA SER A 22 11.85 9.54 -3.20
C SER A 22 11.88 9.00 -1.78
N LEU A 23 10.73 8.93 -1.11
CA LEU A 23 10.58 8.27 0.19
C LEU A 23 10.90 6.76 0.12
N TYR A 24 10.80 6.17 -1.08
CA TYR A 24 11.11 4.75 -1.34
C TYR A 24 12.56 4.50 -1.74
N SER A 25 13.40 5.53 -1.66
CA SER A 25 14.85 5.50 -1.88
C SER A 25 15.58 6.03 -0.64
N PRO A 26 15.47 5.35 0.52
CA PRO A 26 15.99 5.85 1.80
C PRO A 26 17.50 5.77 1.88
N MET A 27 18.12 6.72 2.62
CA MET A 27 19.53 6.67 2.99
C MET A 27 19.80 5.66 4.11
N ASP A 28 18.83 5.52 5.01
CA ASP A 28 18.91 4.67 6.19
C ASP A 28 17.48 4.20 6.54
N LEU A 29 17.30 2.91 6.79
CA LEU A 29 16.02 2.34 7.21
C LEU A 29 15.74 2.50 8.72
N LEU A 30 16.73 2.84 9.52
CA LEU A 30 16.62 2.90 10.98
C LEU A 30 16.52 4.34 11.52
N GLY A 31 16.73 5.32 10.65
CA GLY A 31 16.63 6.75 10.96
C GLY A 31 15.27 7.34 10.62
N ILE A 32 14.99 8.49 11.20
CA ILE A 32 13.80 9.32 10.88
C ILE A 32 14.27 10.57 10.16
N ASP A 33 13.55 10.97 9.11
CA ASP A 33 13.90 12.17 8.34
C ASP A 33 13.86 13.40 9.26
N PRO A 34 14.98 14.17 9.34
CA PRO A 34 15.04 15.40 10.14
C PRO A 34 13.95 16.42 9.80
N ASN A 35 13.40 16.39 8.58
CA ASN A 35 12.29 17.27 8.19
C ASN A 35 10.95 16.95 8.87
N LEU A 36 10.82 15.78 9.49
CA LEU A 36 9.63 15.37 10.24
C LEU A 36 9.71 15.71 11.73
N ILE A 37 10.81 16.31 12.17
CA ILE A 37 11.13 16.52 13.59
C ILE A 37 11.01 18.01 13.95
N ASP A 38 10.47 18.31 15.11
CA ASP A 38 10.52 19.65 15.69
C ASP A 38 11.91 19.87 16.35
N HIS A 39 12.73 20.66 15.69
CA HIS A 39 14.08 20.97 16.16
C HIS A 39 14.12 21.85 17.43
N ASN A 40 12.97 22.41 17.88
CA ASN A 40 12.86 23.12 19.15
C ASN A 40 12.46 22.19 20.31
N ASP A 41 12.09 20.96 20.02
CA ASP A 41 11.80 19.94 21.03
C ASP A 41 13.11 19.30 21.50
N SER A 42 13.31 19.18 22.80
CA SER A 42 14.50 18.57 23.38
C SER A 42 14.53 17.05 23.30
N ARG A 43 13.41 16.41 22.94
CA ARG A 43 13.32 14.96 22.76
C ARG A 43 14.04 14.55 21.49
N SER A 44 14.58 13.33 21.48
CA SER A 44 15.13 12.72 20.28
C SER A 44 14.04 12.52 19.21
N ASP A 45 14.47 12.31 17.96
CA ASP A 45 13.60 11.98 16.82
C ASP A 45 12.66 10.80 17.13
N LYS A 46 13.20 9.71 17.66
CA LYS A 46 12.43 8.52 18.05
C LYS A 46 11.44 8.79 19.18
N GLU A 47 11.82 9.59 20.17
CA GLU A 47 10.90 9.98 21.24
C GLU A 47 9.76 10.89 20.75
N GLN A 48 10.03 11.79 19.82
CA GLN A 48 8.98 12.63 19.21
C GLN A 48 8.01 11.79 18.38
N PHE A 49 8.53 10.87 17.55
CA PHE A 49 7.70 10.00 16.72
C PHE A 49 6.89 9.02 17.59
N LYS A 50 7.50 8.45 18.63
CA LYS A 50 6.78 7.62 19.61
C LYS A 50 5.64 8.38 20.27
N ALA A 51 5.84 9.64 20.65
CA ALA A 51 4.78 10.47 21.24
C ALA A 51 3.61 10.67 20.27
N PHE A 52 3.86 10.80 18.97
CA PHE A 52 2.81 10.84 17.94
C PHE A 52 2.01 9.52 17.92
N ILE A 53 2.72 8.37 17.91
CA ILE A 53 2.07 7.05 17.94
C ILE A 53 1.21 6.88 19.20
N ASP A 54 1.76 7.24 20.38
CA ASP A 54 1.04 7.19 21.65
C ASP A 54 -0.26 8.05 21.61
N GLU A 55 -0.24 9.20 20.92
CA GLU A 55 -1.43 10.02 20.72
C GLU A 55 -2.46 9.39 19.77
N CYS A 56 -2.01 8.64 18.76
CA CYS A 56 -2.89 7.82 17.92
C CYS A 56 -3.57 6.73 18.75
N HIS A 57 -2.80 6.00 19.55
CA HIS A 57 -3.30 4.93 20.41
C HIS A 57 -4.33 5.41 21.44
N LYS A 58 -4.11 6.57 22.07
CA LYS A 58 -5.10 7.19 22.99
C LYS A 58 -6.45 7.45 22.31
N ARG A 59 -6.47 7.57 20.99
CA ARG A 59 -7.69 7.76 20.17
C ARG A 59 -8.22 6.47 19.58
N GLY A 60 -7.64 5.32 19.93
CA GLY A 60 -8.00 4.02 19.39
C GLY A 60 -7.60 3.83 17.92
N ILE A 61 -6.57 4.54 17.47
CA ILE A 61 -6.03 4.46 16.11
C ILE A 61 -4.71 3.70 16.16
N LYS A 62 -4.64 2.58 15.47
CA LYS A 62 -3.39 1.84 15.22
C LYS A 62 -2.56 2.55 14.17
N VAL A 63 -1.24 2.35 14.19
CA VAL A 63 -0.32 2.95 13.23
C VAL A 63 0.42 1.87 12.46
N MET A 64 0.37 1.95 11.13
CA MET A 64 1.10 1.09 10.21
C MET A 64 2.13 1.93 9.46
N LEU A 65 3.37 1.46 9.42
CA LEU A 65 4.46 2.14 8.72
C LEU A 65 4.76 1.45 7.39
N ASP A 66 5.00 2.24 6.36
CA ASP A 66 5.44 1.73 5.07
C ASP A 66 6.94 1.41 5.09
N MET A 67 7.30 0.20 4.70
CA MET A 67 8.68 -0.29 4.65
C MET A 67 9.16 -0.32 3.20
N PRO A 68 10.10 0.55 2.81
CA PRO A 68 10.69 0.54 1.47
C PRO A 68 11.34 -0.81 1.14
N SER A 69 11.14 -1.29 -0.08
CA SER A 69 11.77 -2.53 -0.56
C SER A 69 13.11 -2.33 -1.22
N CYS A 70 13.53 -1.10 -1.37
CA CYS A 70 14.72 -0.68 -2.09
C CYS A 70 15.52 0.33 -1.26
N ALA A 71 16.66 0.73 -1.78
CA ALA A 71 17.60 1.64 -1.15
C ALA A 71 17.94 2.82 -2.07
N SER A 72 18.57 3.85 -1.51
CA SER A 72 19.17 4.95 -2.28
C SER A 72 20.55 4.58 -2.84
N TYR A 73 21.06 5.46 -3.69
CA TYR A 73 22.46 5.38 -4.12
C TYR A 73 23.43 5.65 -2.96
N ASP A 74 23.03 6.53 -2.03
CA ASP A 74 23.82 6.80 -0.81
C ASP A 74 23.99 5.52 0.03
N MET A 75 22.89 4.81 0.30
CA MET A 75 22.93 3.54 1.04
C MET A 75 23.74 2.47 0.30
N PHE A 76 23.70 2.42 -1.03
CA PHE A 76 24.54 1.51 -1.81
C PHE A 76 26.03 1.78 -1.60
N LEU A 77 26.45 3.04 -1.56
CA LEU A 77 27.86 3.37 -1.35
C LEU A 77 28.36 2.96 0.04
N GLU A 78 27.50 3.01 1.04
CA GLU A 78 27.83 2.64 2.42
C GLU A 78 27.73 1.13 2.65
N HIS A 79 26.75 0.47 2.02
CA HIS A 79 26.38 -0.92 2.25
C HIS A 79 26.19 -1.72 0.96
N PRO A 80 27.22 -1.87 0.13
CA PRO A 80 27.10 -2.62 -1.13
C PRO A 80 26.73 -4.10 -0.92
N GLU A 81 27.00 -4.66 0.26
CA GLU A 81 26.70 -6.03 0.62
C GLU A 81 25.21 -6.34 0.74
N TRP A 82 24.36 -5.32 0.81
CA TRP A 82 22.89 -5.50 0.80
C TRP A 82 22.31 -5.48 -0.61
N MET A 83 23.08 -5.04 -1.62
CA MET A 83 22.57 -4.71 -2.94
C MET A 83 22.72 -5.84 -3.95
N ALA A 84 21.76 -5.93 -4.84
CA ALA A 84 21.89 -6.70 -6.06
C ALA A 84 22.84 -5.97 -7.02
N MET A 85 23.88 -6.67 -7.49
CA MET A 85 24.95 -6.05 -8.26
C MET A 85 24.87 -6.42 -9.74
N GLU A 86 25.19 -5.47 -10.60
CA GLU A 86 25.50 -5.68 -12.02
C GLU A 86 26.96 -6.16 -12.18
N ARG A 87 27.28 -6.63 -13.39
CA ARG A 87 28.63 -7.15 -13.71
C ARG A 87 29.73 -6.08 -13.66
N ASP A 88 29.36 -4.83 -13.83
CA ASP A 88 30.27 -3.68 -13.78
C ASP A 88 30.53 -3.16 -12.35
N GLY A 89 29.90 -3.79 -11.36
CA GLY A 89 30.06 -3.40 -9.94
C GLY A 89 29.10 -2.30 -9.50
N LEU A 90 28.13 -1.91 -10.29
CA LEU A 90 27.07 -0.99 -9.89
C LEU A 90 25.88 -1.78 -9.29
N ALA A 91 25.15 -1.15 -8.39
CA ALA A 91 23.92 -1.73 -7.88
C ALA A 91 22.81 -1.69 -8.95
N LYS A 92 22.06 -2.79 -9.04
CA LYS A 92 20.90 -2.88 -9.96
C LYS A 92 19.85 -1.84 -9.64
N THR A 93 19.23 -1.31 -10.70
CA THR A 93 18.08 -0.42 -10.62
C THR A 93 16.86 -1.10 -11.23
N PRO A 94 15.65 -0.90 -10.70
CA PRO A 94 14.43 -1.30 -11.40
C PRO A 94 14.29 -0.49 -12.70
N GLN A 95 13.71 -1.10 -13.72
CA GLN A 95 13.47 -0.41 -14.98
C GLN A 95 12.57 0.82 -14.76
N GLY A 96 13.02 1.98 -15.21
CA GLY A 96 12.31 3.25 -15.08
C GLY A 96 12.52 3.98 -13.73
N TRP A 97 13.32 3.41 -12.80
CA TRP A 97 13.52 3.94 -11.45
C TRP A 97 15.00 4.08 -11.13
N ASN A 98 15.66 5.06 -11.74
CA ASN A 98 17.11 5.21 -11.66
C ASN A 98 17.62 5.78 -10.32
N ASP A 99 16.75 6.32 -9.48
CA ASP A 99 17.05 6.76 -8.12
C ASP A 99 17.09 5.64 -7.09
N ILE A 100 16.52 4.47 -7.43
CA ILE A 100 16.38 3.32 -6.54
C ILE A 100 17.47 2.30 -6.79
N ARG A 101 17.92 1.62 -5.72
CA ARG A 101 18.85 0.47 -5.76
C ARG A 101 18.18 -0.74 -5.16
N MET A 102 18.27 -1.87 -5.87
CA MET A 102 17.62 -3.11 -5.48
C MET A 102 18.41 -3.84 -4.39
N PHE A 103 17.75 -4.27 -3.35
CA PHE A 103 18.30 -5.20 -2.39
C PHE A 103 18.51 -6.58 -3.00
N GLN A 104 19.54 -7.32 -2.51
CA GLN A 104 19.81 -8.71 -2.84
C GLN A 104 19.29 -9.62 -1.72
N PRO A 105 18.13 -10.25 -1.86
CA PRO A 105 17.59 -11.11 -0.82
C PRO A 105 18.31 -12.45 -0.68
N TRP A 106 19.09 -12.85 -1.69
CA TRP A 106 19.79 -14.12 -1.73
C TRP A 106 21.29 -13.99 -1.53
N GLU A 107 21.85 -14.79 -0.63
CA GLU A 107 23.28 -15.10 -0.62
C GLU A 107 23.59 -16.15 -1.71
N ASP A 108 22.73 -17.17 -1.84
CA ASP A 108 22.79 -18.21 -2.88
C ASP A 108 21.36 -18.58 -3.30
N GLU A 109 20.92 -18.02 -4.41
CA GLU A 109 19.57 -18.27 -4.94
C GLU A 109 19.38 -19.73 -5.36
N GLY A 110 20.42 -20.36 -5.93
CA GLY A 110 20.37 -21.76 -6.35
C GLY A 110 20.17 -22.73 -5.18
N LYS A 111 20.65 -22.39 -4.00
CA LYS A 111 20.43 -23.14 -2.75
C LYS A 111 19.30 -22.57 -1.91
N ARG A 112 18.66 -21.50 -2.34
CA ARG A 112 17.63 -20.74 -1.60
C ARG A 112 18.12 -20.29 -0.21
N THR A 113 19.38 -19.86 -0.12
CA THR A 113 19.96 -19.31 1.10
C THR A 113 19.80 -17.80 1.09
N LEU A 114 19.09 -17.27 2.08
CA LEU A 114 18.85 -15.82 2.22
C LEU A 114 20.13 -15.07 2.59
N ASN A 115 20.24 -13.82 2.13
CA ASN A 115 21.31 -12.91 2.54
C ASN A 115 21.17 -12.56 4.04
N PRO A 116 22.07 -13.05 4.89
CA PRO A 116 21.91 -12.89 6.33
C PRO A 116 22.05 -11.44 6.79
N LYS A 117 22.87 -10.64 6.09
CA LYS A 117 23.09 -9.22 6.43
C LYS A 117 21.85 -8.38 6.11
N LEU A 118 21.23 -8.64 4.95
CA LEU A 118 19.99 -7.97 4.59
C LEU A 118 18.83 -8.38 5.51
N LEU A 119 18.76 -9.67 5.87
CA LEU A 119 17.73 -10.16 6.78
C LEU A 119 17.87 -9.54 8.18
N GLU A 120 19.10 -9.36 8.66
CA GLU A 120 19.36 -8.72 9.96
C GLU A 120 18.93 -7.26 9.95
N LEU A 121 19.28 -6.48 8.92
CA LEU A 121 18.80 -5.12 8.75
C LEU A 121 17.26 -5.02 8.85
N HIS A 122 16.54 -5.95 8.21
CA HIS A 122 15.09 -5.95 8.26
C HIS A 122 14.52 -6.39 9.62
N LYS A 123 15.21 -7.23 10.36
CA LYS A 123 14.85 -7.52 11.75
C LYS A 123 15.06 -6.31 12.66
N GLU A 124 16.18 -5.60 12.52
CA GLU A 124 16.41 -4.35 13.24
C GLU A 124 15.33 -3.30 12.90
N TYR A 125 14.90 -3.25 11.65
CA TYR A 125 13.77 -2.40 11.25
C TYR A 125 12.47 -2.79 11.97
N VAL A 126 12.14 -4.07 12.00
CA VAL A 126 10.96 -4.59 12.73
C VAL A 126 11.07 -4.28 14.22
N ASP A 127 12.24 -4.46 14.80
CA ASP A 127 12.50 -4.15 16.21
C ASP A 127 12.28 -2.67 16.50
N MET A 128 12.82 -1.80 15.67
CA MET A 128 12.59 -0.35 15.77
C MET A 128 11.09 -0.02 15.69
N CYS A 129 10.36 -0.60 14.76
CA CYS A 129 8.91 -0.38 14.62
C CYS A 129 8.17 -0.75 15.90
N ILE A 130 8.44 -1.95 16.45
CA ILE A 130 7.79 -2.43 17.67
C ILE A 130 8.16 -1.57 18.88
N ASP A 131 9.42 -1.19 19.03
CA ASP A 131 9.89 -0.34 20.14
C ASP A 131 9.30 1.08 20.09
N LEU A 132 9.02 1.59 18.89
CA LEU A 132 8.29 2.85 18.69
C LEU A 132 6.78 2.73 18.95
N GLY A 133 6.24 1.52 18.99
CA GLY A 133 4.81 1.27 19.17
C GLY A 133 4.01 1.17 17.87
N ILE A 134 4.69 0.98 16.73
CA ILE A 134 4.04 0.70 15.45
C ILE A 134 3.30 -0.63 15.54
N ASP A 135 2.05 -0.69 15.06
CA ASP A 135 1.18 -1.88 15.11
C ASP A 135 1.31 -2.79 13.88
N GLY A 136 2.01 -2.36 12.86
CA GLY A 136 2.19 -3.18 11.66
C GLY A 136 2.99 -2.50 10.56
N ILE A 137 3.30 -3.27 9.54
CA ILE A 137 4.09 -2.83 8.37
C ILE A 137 3.31 -3.08 7.08
N ARG A 138 3.29 -2.08 6.21
CA ARG A 138 3.03 -2.27 4.78
C ARG A 138 4.37 -2.53 4.10
N ALA A 139 4.53 -3.70 3.50
CA ALA A 139 5.71 -4.01 2.72
C ALA A 139 5.54 -3.48 1.28
N ASP A 140 6.29 -2.43 0.98
CA ASP A 140 6.41 -1.86 -0.36
C ASP A 140 6.92 -2.90 -1.33
N VAL A 141 6.31 -3.01 -2.51
CA VAL A 141 6.62 -4.01 -3.54
C VAL A 141 7.02 -5.37 -2.91
N ALA A 142 6.13 -5.97 -2.13
CA ALA A 142 6.45 -7.14 -1.31
C ALA A 142 7.09 -8.29 -2.12
N ARG A 143 6.75 -8.40 -3.41
CA ARG A 143 7.35 -9.37 -4.34
C ARG A 143 8.81 -9.08 -4.72
N ALA A 144 9.38 -7.94 -4.34
CA ALA A 144 10.81 -7.68 -4.49
C ALA A 144 11.69 -8.58 -3.60
N LYS A 145 11.06 -9.28 -2.68
CA LYS A 145 11.69 -10.29 -1.83
C LYS A 145 10.97 -11.63 -1.96
N PRO A 146 11.69 -12.76 -1.91
CA PRO A 146 11.08 -14.08 -2.04
C PRO A 146 10.25 -14.43 -0.79
N VAL A 147 9.34 -15.39 -0.95
CA VAL A 147 8.46 -15.83 0.13
C VAL A 147 9.24 -16.31 1.36
N GLU A 148 10.39 -16.94 1.17
CA GLU A 148 11.27 -17.38 2.27
C GLU A 148 11.75 -16.22 3.14
N PHE A 149 11.92 -15.04 2.58
CA PHE A 149 12.30 -13.86 3.35
C PHE A 149 11.17 -13.48 4.31
N TRP A 150 9.95 -13.50 3.83
CA TRP A 150 8.75 -13.23 4.62
C TRP A 150 8.44 -14.33 5.63
N ASP A 151 8.69 -15.61 5.27
CA ASP A 151 8.56 -16.76 6.18
C ASP A 151 9.47 -16.68 7.42
N VAL A 152 10.52 -15.87 7.35
CA VAL A 152 11.39 -15.58 8.50
C VAL A 152 10.98 -14.29 9.20
N LEU A 153 10.75 -13.21 8.46
CA LEU A 153 10.56 -11.89 9.04
C LEU A 153 9.21 -11.73 9.75
N ILE A 154 8.14 -12.26 9.14
CA ILE A 154 6.78 -12.15 9.71
C ILE A 154 6.66 -12.93 11.04
N PRO A 155 7.07 -14.20 11.13
CA PRO A 155 7.09 -14.89 12.40
C PRO A 155 8.00 -14.23 13.44
N TYR A 156 9.14 -13.66 13.02
CA TYR A 156 10.03 -12.93 13.92
C TYR A 156 9.31 -11.75 14.60
N SER A 157 8.59 -10.93 13.84
CA SER A 157 7.81 -9.82 14.41
C SER A 157 6.76 -10.31 15.41
N ARG A 158 6.05 -11.39 15.08
CA ARG A 158 4.98 -11.95 15.91
C ARG A 158 5.45 -12.69 17.15
N MET A 159 6.71 -13.07 17.23
CA MET A 159 7.30 -13.54 18.49
C MET A 159 7.44 -12.40 19.50
N ARG A 160 7.62 -11.15 19.04
CA ARG A 160 7.73 -9.96 19.89
C ARG A 160 6.37 -9.33 20.16
N ASP A 161 5.54 -9.24 19.12
CA ASP A 161 4.16 -8.75 19.21
C ASP A 161 3.23 -9.66 18.38
N PRO A 162 2.45 -10.54 19.00
CA PRO A 162 1.55 -11.45 18.30
C PRO A 162 0.47 -10.78 17.46
N GLU A 163 0.13 -9.52 17.75
CA GLU A 163 -0.88 -8.73 17.03
C GLU A 163 -0.27 -7.89 15.90
N PHE A 164 1.05 -7.96 15.67
CA PHE A 164 1.72 -7.18 14.65
C PHE A 164 1.20 -7.50 13.25
N GLY A 165 0.64 -6.49 12.58
CA GLY A 165 -0.04 -6.62 11.30
C GLY A 165 0.89 -6.47 10.09
N TRP A 166 0.55 -7.17 8.98
CA TRP A 166 1.31 -7.10 7.74
C TRP A 166 0.41 -6.92 6.52
N LEU A 167 0.66 -5.87 5.75
CA LEU A 167 0.05 -5.58 4.47
C LEU A 167 1.10 -5.72 3.36
N ALA A 168 0.84 -6.56 2.36
CA ALA A 168 1.71 -6.66 1.19
C ALA A 168 1.21 -5.76 0.05
N GLU A 169 2.09 -4.96 -0.50
CA GLU A 169 1.84 -4.42 -1.82
C GLU A 169 2.09 -5.50 -2.86
N THR A 170 1.02 -6.17 -3.22
CA THR A 170 0.98 -7.18 -4.26
C THR A 170 -0.43 -7.26 -4.84
N TYR A 171 -0.55 -7.66 -6.08
CA TYR A 171 -1.79 -7.59 -6.84
C TYR A 171 -2.22 -9.00 -7.27
N THR A 172 -3.53 -9.22 -7.44
CA THR A 172 -4.11 -10.54 -7.70
C THR A 172 -4.12 -10.98 -9.16
N TYR A 173 -3.51 -10.23 -10.07
CA TYR A 173 -3.43 -10.65 -11.46
C TYR A 173 -2.19 -11.51 -11.71
N GLU A 174 -2.41 -12.62 -12.43
CA GLU A 174 -1.38 -13.63 -12.68
C GLU A 174 -0.23 -13.12 -13.55
N ASP A 175 -0.54 -12.20 -14.45
CA ASP A 175 0.37 -11.60 -15.41
C ASP A 175 0.77 -10.17 -14.98
N ALA A 176 0.88 -9.90 -13.70
CA ALA A 176 1.70 -8.76 -13.37
C ALA A 176 2.99 -8.98 -14.14
N SER A 177 3.05 -8.30 -15.29
CA SER A 177 4.22 -8.33 -16.15
C SER A 177 5.40 -8.30 -15.22
N PRO A 178 6.27 -9.27 -15.24
CA PRO A 178 7.43 -9.21 -14.41
C PRO A 178 8.06 -7.88 -14.79
N GLN A 179 7.95 -6.88 -13.92
CA GLN A 179 8.96 -5.86 -13.96
C GLN A 179 10.21 -6.69 -13.93
N ALA A 180 10.99 -6.68 -15.00
CA ALA A 180 11.96 -7.72 -15.35
C ALA A 180 12.95 -8.10 -14.23
N ASN A 181 12.88 -7.38 -13.11
CA ASN A 181 13.75 -7.47 -11.95
C ASN A 181 13.02 -7.82 -10.63
N MET A 182 11.71 -8.08 -10.65
CA MET A 182 10.94 -8.42 -9.44
C MET A 182 10.03 -9.63 -9.69
N PRO A 183 10.60 -10.81 -10.00
CA PRO A 183 9.84 -11.98 -10.48
C PRO A 183 9.29 -12.84 -9.34
N TYR A 184 9.47 -12.41 -8.10
CA TYR A 184 9.14 -13.26 -6.97
C TYR A 184 7.64 -13.31 -6.74
N ASP A 185 7.19 -14.40 -6.37
CA ASP A 185 6.00 -14.89 -5.69
C ASP A 185 4.66 -14.23 -6.04
N ARG A 186 3.68 -15.08 -6.24
CA ARG A 186 2.31 -14.67 -6.48
C ARG A 186 1.67 -14.10 -5.21
N PRO A 187 0.63 -13.27 -5.33
CA PRO A 187 -0.10 -12.73 -4.18
C PRO A 187 -0.54 -13.78 -3.15
N GLN A 188 -0.96 -14.97 -3.62
CA GLN A 188 -1.37 -16.08 -2.75
C GLN A 188 -0.20 -16.60 -1.90
N ASP A 189 1.01 -16.56 -2.41
CA ASP A 189 2.21 -17.01 -1.69
C ASP A 189 2.55 -16.02 -0.57
N SER A 190 2.40 -14.71 -0.81
CA SER A 190 2.50 -13.68 0.24
C SER A 190 1.51 -13.92 1.38
N LEU A 191 0.23 -14.18 1.06
CA LEU A 191 -0.77 -14.49 2.09
C LEU A 191 -0.45 -15.76 2.87
N ARG A 192 0.14 -16.80 2.23
CA ARG A 192 0.60 -18.01 2.91
C ARG A 192 1.82 -17.77 3.78
N ALA A 193 2.74 -16.92 3.36
CA ALA A 193 3.91 -16.52 4.15
C ALA A 193 3.56 -15.78 5.44
N GLY A 194 2.33 -15.28 5.55
CA GLY A 194 1.83 -14.69 6.79
C GLY A 194 1.27 -13.28 6.69
N PHE A 195 1.35 -12.60 5.55
CA PHE A 195 0.67 -11.32 5.37
C PHE A 195 -0.82 -11.44 5.68
N ASP A 196 -1.39 -10.43 6.30
CA ASP A 196 -2.79 -10.42 6.70
C ASP A 196 -3.69 -9.94 5.57
N THR A 197 -3.17 -9.05 4.74
CA THR A 197 -3.91 -8.47 3.63
C THR A 197 -2.99 -8.08 2.48
N ILE A 198 -3.58 -7.95 1.29
CA ILE A 198 -2.94 -7.51 0.04
C ILE A 198 -3.80 -6.45 -0.64
N TYR A 199 -3.22 -5.73 -1.60
CA TYR A 199 -3.96 -4.72 -2.37
C TYR A 199 -5.02 -5.34 -3.29
N GLY A 200 -4.80 -6.51 -3.82
CA GLY A 200 -5.69 -7.08 -4.81
C GLY A 200 -5.55 -6.39 -6.18
N GLN A 201 -6.49 -6.68 -7.08
CA GLN A 201 -6.47 -6.15 -8.45
C GLN A 201 -7.24 -4.82 -8.52
N TYR A 202 -6.73 -3.77 -7.85
CA TYR A 202 -7.43 -2.50 -7.70
C TYR A 202 -7.61 -1.72 -9.01
N HIS A 203 -6.83 -1.97 -10.06
CA HIS A 203 -7.03 -1.35 -11.37
C HIS A 203 -8.44 -1.53 -11.92
N ILE A 204 -9.09 -2.65 -11.63
CA ILE A 204 -10.49 -2.87 -11.97
C ILE A 204 -11.41 -1.83 -11.31
N PHE A 205 -11.05 -1.31 -10.16
CA PHE A 205 -11.84 -0.31 -9.47
C PHE A 205 -11.77 1.08 -10.11
N HIS A 206 -10.75 1.35 -10.91
CA HIS A 206 -10.65 2.60 -11.66
C HIS A 206 -11.23 2.45 -13.07
N GLU A 207 -11.02 1.30 -13.69
CA GLU A 207 -11.19 1.11 -15.13
C GLU A 207 -12.15 -0.02 -15.46
N TRP A 208 -13.05 -0.39 -14.57
CA TRP A 208 -14.00 -1.44 -14.90
C TRP A 208 -14.88 -1.03 -16.08
N PRO A 209 -14.86 -1.79 -17.17
CA PRO A 209 -15.62 -1.43 -18.35
C PRO A 209 -17.14 -1.58 -18.14
N ASN A 210 -17.57 -2.41 -17.19
CA ASN A 210 -18.96 -2.66 -16.88
C ASN A 210 -19.17 -3.42 -15.57
N ALA A 211 -20.39 -3.43 -15.08
CA ALA A 211 -20.77 -4.10 -13.83
C ALA A 211 -20.56 -5.62 -13.84
N LYS A 212 -20.57 -6.27 -15.01
CA LYS A 212 -20.33 -7.72 -15.13
C LYS A 212 -18.87 -8.05 -14.84
N THR A 213 -17.92 -7.30 -15.42
CA THR A 213 -16.49 -7.46 -15.18
C THR A 213 -16.18 -7.29 -13.69
N PHE A 214 -16.72 -6.24 -13.07
CA PHE A 214 -16.58 -5.99 -11.65
C PHE A 214 -17.12 -7.15 -10.79
N THR A 215 -18.32 -7.62 -11.10
CA THR A 215 -18.97 -8.73 -10.37
C THR A 215 -18.15 -10.03 -10.49
N ASN A 216 -17.62 -10.32 -11.67
CA ASN A 216 -16.78 -11.50 -11.88
C ASN A 216 -15.49 -11.41 -11.06
N TYR A 217 -14.81 -10.25 -11.05
CA TYR A 217 -13.65 -10.02 -10.20
C TYR A 217 -13.95 -10.31 -8.72
N ILE A 218 -15.05 -9.81 -8.19
CA ILE A 218 -15.43 -10.09 -6.79
C ILE A 218 -15.63 -11.58 -6.53
N LYS A 219 -16.24 -12.31 -7.48
CA LYS A 219 -16.39 -13.78 -7.38
C LYS A 219 -15.03 -14.48 -7.34
N GLU A 220 -14.11 -14.11 -8.20
CA GLU A 220 -12.75 -14.68 -8.26
C GLU A 220 -11.99 -14.44 -6.95
N GLN A 221 -12.08 -13.23 -6.39
CA GLN A 221 -11.47 -12.91 -5.10
C GLN A 221 -12.08 -13.73 -3.95
N LEU A 222 -13.39 -13.94 -3.96
CA LEU A 222 -14.05 -14.82 -2.99
C LEU A 222 -13.59 -16.27 -3.11
N GLU A 223 -13.51 -16.81 -4.32
CA GLU A 223 -13.02 -18.17 -4.56
C GLU A 223 -11.56 -18.34 -4.11
N MET A 224 -10.73 -17.33 -4.36
CA MET A 224 -9.35 -17.30 -3.86
C MET A 224 -9.34 -17.34 -2.32
N SER A 225 -10.17 -16.53 -1.67
CA SER A 225 -10.20 -16.43 -0.21
C SER A 225 -10.56 -17.74 0.48
N TYR A 226 -11.44 -18.54 -0.12
CA TYR A 226 -11.80 -19.87 0.45
C TYR A 226 -10.63 -20.87 0.46
N LYS A 227 -9.60 -20.63 -0.35
CA LYS A 227 -8.38 -21.46 -0.43
C LYS A 227 -7.26 -20.98 0.49
N LEU A 228 -7.44 -19.85 1.14
CA LEU A 228 -6.43 -19.21 1.98
C LEU A 228 -6.73 -19.40 3.47
N PRO A 229 -5.75 -19.22 4.36
CA PRO A 229 -5.99 -19.21 5.80
C PRO A 229 -7.07 -18.21 6.19
N LYS A 230 -7.85 -18.53 7.23
CA LYS A 230 -8.87 -17.61 7.73
C LYS A 230 -8.26 -16.29 8.21
N GLY A 231 -9.02 -15.21 8.08
CA GLY A 231 -8.62 -13.89 8.54
C GLY A 231 -7.84 -13.06 7.51
N LYS A 232 -7.58 -13.64 6.33
CA LYS A 232 -6.94 -12.89 5.23
C LYS A 232 -7.95 -12.02 4.49
N ALA A 233 -7.53 -10.84 4.04
CA ALA A 233 -8.39 -9.87 3.39
C ALA A 233 -7.70 -9.20 2.20
N LEU A 234 -8.51 -8.50 1.39
CA LEU A 234 -8.05 -7.49 0.44
C LEU A 234 -8.26 -6.12 1.04
N ILE A 235 -7.44 -5.14 0.70
CA ILE A 235 -7.83 -3.76 0.91
C ILE A 235 -8.80 -3.32 -0.19
N GLY A 236 -9.85 -2.64 0.20
CA GLY A 236 -10.87 -2.12 -0.70
C GLY A 236 -10.48 -0.76 -1.24
N SER A 237 -9.33 -0.68 -1.89
CA SER A 237 -8.86 0.59 -2.41
C SER A 237 -9.39 0.86 -3.80
N PHE A 238 -10.05 2.00 -3.95
CA PHE A 238 -10.37 2.58 -5.26
C PHE A 238 -9.42 3.72 -5.63
N ALA A 239 -8.48 4.02 -4.76
CA ALA A 239 -7.30 4.82 -4.98
C ALA A 239 -6.27 4.53 -3.89
N THR A 240 -5.01 4.45 -4.28
CA THR A 240 -3.88 4.42 -3.36
C THR A 240 -3.13 5.75 -3.42
N HIS A 241 -2.06 5.89 -2.65
CA HIS A 241 -1.13 7.01 -2.79
C HIS A 241 -0.36 6.98 -4.13
N ASP A 242 -0.49 5.89 -4.89
CA ASP A 242 0.11 5.68 -6.22
C ASP A 242 -0.83 6.03 -7.38
N ASP A 243 -2.05 6.48 -7.08
CA ASP A 243 -3.08 6.78 -8.07
C ASP A 243 -3.46 8.26 -8.06
N ILE A 244 -4.18 8.68 -9.09
CA ILE A 244 -4.85 9.98 -9.06
C ILE A 244 -6.10 9.92 -8.19
N SER A 245 -6.53 11.09 -7.74
CA SER A 245 -7.75 11.22 -6.97
C SER A 245 -8.97 10.64 -7.70
N PRO A 246 -9.84 9.90 -7.03
CA PRO A 246 -11.12 9.45 -7.58
C PRO A 246 -12.01 10.56 -8.13
N MET A 247 -11.78 11.80 -7.71
CA MET A 247 -12.47 12.96 -8.26
C MET A 247 -12.29 13.13 -9.77
N PHE A 248 -11.17 12.64 -10.34
CA PHE A 248 -10.93 12.67 -11.78
C PHE A 248 -11.76 11.64 -12.56
N HIS A 249 -12.26 10.58 -11.91
CA HIS A 249 -13.04 9.52 -12.56
C HIS A 249 -14.52 9.82 -12.67
N GLY A 250 -15.06 10.70 -11.85
CA GLY A 250 -16.49 11.03 -11.86
C GLY A 250 -16.94 11.95 -10.72
N GLY A 251 -16.01 12.72 -10.16
CA GLY A 251 -16.30 13.69 -9.13
C GLY A 251 -16.85 13.08 -7.85
N ALA A 252 -17.65 13.86 -7.12
CA ALA A 252 -18.20 13.44 -5.83
C ALA A 252 -19.13 12.21 -5.93
N ASP A 253 -19.84 12.03 -7.04
CA ASP A 253 -20.70 10.88 -7.26
C ASP A 253 -19.89 9.58 -7.32
N TYR A 254 -18.76 9.59 -8.02
CA TYR A 254 -17.85 8.43 -8.06
C TYR A 254 -17.22 8.17 -6.68
N CYS A 255 -16.83 9.20 -5.96
CA CYS A 255 -16.34 9.05 -4.60
C CYS A 255 -17.38 8.39 -3.69
N ASN A 256 -18.63 8.82 -3.75
CA ASN A 256 -19.73 8.23 -2.98
C ASN A 256 -20.02 6.78 -3.38
N LEU A 257 -20.05 6.48 -4.69
CA LEU A 257 -20.22 5.13 -5.21
C LEU A 257 -19.15 4.18 -4.63
N THR A 258 -17.88 4.55 -4.75
CA THR A 258 -16.75 3.73 -4.31
C THR A 258 -16.68 3.59 -2.79
N MET A 259 -17.08 4.61 -2.02
CA MET A 259 -17.25 4.50 -0.57
C MET A 259 -18.34 3.50 -0.18
N GLY A 260 -19.49 3.55 -0.87
CA GLY A 260 -20.58 2.58 -0.67
C GLY A 260 -20.15 1.15 -0.96
N LEU A 261 -19.39 0.93 -2.02
CA LEU A 261 -18.84 -0.38 -2.38
C LEU A 261 -17.81 -0.87 -1.34
N GLN A 262 -16.88 -0.04 -0.88
CA GLN A 262 -15.95 -0.39 0.19
C GLN A 262 -16.66 -0.78 1.49
N ALA A 263 -17.79 -0.14 1.77
CA ALA A 263 -18.58 -0.44 2.96
C ALA A 263 -19.36 -1.76 2.87
N THR A 264 -19.71 -2.25 1.68
CA THR A 264 -20.70 -3.31 1.51
C THR A 264 -20.19 -4.57 0.81
N LEU A 265 -19.05 -4.49 0.11
CA LEU A 265 -18.44 -5.65 -0.53
C LEU A 265 -17.83 -6.62 0.48
N PRO A 266 -17.81 -7.92 0.16
CA PRO A 266 -17.18 -8.93 1.02
C PRO A 266 -15.66 -8.80 1.00
N MET A 267 -15.02 -9.23 2.10
CA MET A 267 -13.55 -9.36 2.23
C MET A 267 -12.75 -8.06 2.14
N LEU A 268 -13.39 -6.91 1.96
CA LEU A 268 -12.67 -5.66 1.80
C LEU A 268 -12.50 -4.93 3.13
N SER A 269 -11.25 -4.61 3.46
CA SER A 269 -10.93 -3.59 4.44
C SER A 269 -10.90 -2.24 3.74
N PRO A 270 -11.73 -1.27 4.13
CA PRO A 270 -11.71 0.06 3.49
C PRO A 270 -10.33 0.70 3.59
N TYR A 271 -9.89 1.30 2.50
CA TYR A 271 -8.61 2.00 2.40
C TYR A 271 -8.84 3.37 1.76
N ILE A 272 -8.50 4.42 2.47
CA ILE A 272 -8.80 5.81 2.10
C ILE A 272 -7.50 6.61 2.11
N VAL A 273 -7.16 7.17 0.97
CA VAL A 273 -6.07 8.15 0.87
C VAL A 273 -6.55 9.49 1.42
N ASP A 274 -5.71 10.15 2.20
CA ASP A 274 -6.05 11.46 2.76
C ASP A 274 -6.32 12.49 1.65
N GLY A 275 -7.43 13.19 1.78
CA GLY A 275 -7.98 14.07 0.75
C GLY A 275 -9.17 13.48 0.00
N TYR A 276 -9.31 12.15 -0.05
CA TYR A 276 -10.45 11.49 -0.69
C TYR A 276 -11.77 11.92 -0.06
N GLN A 277 -11.85 11.94 1.26
CA GLN A 277 -13.03 12.30 2.04
C GLN A 277 -13.47 13.76 1.87
N SER A 278 -12.62 14.60 1.34
CA SER A 278 -12.91 16.02 1.08
C SER A 278 -13.02 16.36 -0.42
N GLY A 279 -12.83 15.38 -1.30
CA GLY A 279 -12.86 15.58 -2.74
C GLY A 279 -11.65 16.37 -3.24
N ASP A 280 -10.48 16.14 -2.68
CA ASP A 280 -9.23 16.73 -3.16
C ASP A 280 -8.84 16.14 -4.52
N TYR A 281 -8.43 16.99 -5.45
CA TYR A 281 -7.93 16.61 -6.78
C TYR A 281 -6.41 16.41 -6.74
N TYR A 282 -5.93 15.46 -5.93
CA TYR A 282 -4.51 15.14 -5.94
C TYR A 282 -4.13 14.35 -7.19
N VAL A 283 -2.93 14.59 -7.69
CA VAL A 283 -2.30 13.85 -8.79
C VAL A 283 -1.07 13.17 -8.24
N TYR A 284 -0.99 11.88 -8.46
CA TYR A 284 0.15 11.10 -8.01
C TYR A 284 1.37 11.31 -8.94
N PRO A 285 2.60 11.28 -8.41
CA PRO A 285 3.82 11.56 -9.17
C PRO A 285 4.00 10.71 -10.42
N TYR A 286 3.52 9.50 -10.41
CA TYR A 286 3.82 8.51 -11.46
C TYR A 286 2.73 8.41 -12.54
N GLU A 287 1.62 9.11 -12.39
CA GLU A 287 0.47 9.02 -13.29
C GLU A 287 0.82 9.33 -14.74
N ASN A 288 1.76 10.20 -14.97
CA ASN A 288 2.14 10.59 -16.30
C ASN A 288 3.48 10.01 -16.74
N THR A 289 3.61 8.70 -16.61
CA THR A 289 4.83 7.95 -16.96
C THR A 289 5.22 8.04 -18.43
N GLN A 290 4.32 8.43 -19.32
CA GLN A 290 4.60 8.59 -20.75
C GLN A 290 5.64 9.67 -21.06
N ASN A 291 5.80 10.62 -20.15
CA ASN A 291 6.77 11.69 -20.25
C ASN A 291 7.95 11.52 -19.29
N GLN A 292 8.07 10.35 -18.67
CA GLN A 292 9.21 10.07 -17.82
C GLN A 292 10.47 9.98 -18.65
N ASN A 293 11.30 10.99 -18.55
CA ASN A 293 12.68 10.81 -18.84
C ASN A 293 13.31 10.01 -17.71
N THR A 294 13.74 8.81 -18.00
CA THR A 294 14.36 7.90 -17.03
C THR A 294 15.81 8.25 -16.74
N ASP A 295 16.34 9.28 -17.38
CA ASP A 295 17.67 9.80 -17.12
C ASP A 295 17.66 10.70 -15.88
N THR A 296 17.90 10.12 -14.73
CA THR A 296 17.98 10.83 -13.46
C THR A 296 19.23 11.70 -13.35
N ASP A 297 20.23 11.49 -14.19
CA ASP A 297 21.45 12.29 -14.18
C ASP A 297 21.17 13.70 -14.74
N THR A 298 20.18 13.83 -15.62
CA THR A 298 19.73 15.13 -16.13
C THR A 298 18.65 15.78 -15.28
N HIS A 299 18.08 15.11 -14.31
CA HIS A 299 16.93 15.55 -13.53
C HIS A 299 15.70 15.97 -14.36
N GLU A 300 15.56 15.44 -15.55
CA GLU A 300 14.51 15.81 -16.50
C GLU A 300 13.23 14.98 -16.36
N MET A 301 13.06 14.24 -15.27
CA MET A 301 11.79 13.61 -14.94
C MET A 301 10.78 14.67 -14.54
N THR A 302 10.20 15.32 -15.51
CA THR A 302 9.42 16.54 -15.32
C THR A 302 8.18 16.36 -14.46
N VAL A 303 7.57 15.18 -14.48
CA VAL A 303 6.35 14.91 -13.71
C VAL A 303 6.70 14.60 -12.25
N HIS A 304 7.62 13.69 -12.01
CA HIS A 304 8.07 13.37 -10.66
C HIS A 304 8.74 14.55 -9.97
N ARG A 305 9.51 15.33 -10.71
CA ARG A 305 10.25 16.45 -10.16
C ARG A 305 9.36 17.44 -9.42
N GLY A 306 8.26 17.88 -10.03
CA GLY A 306 7.35 18.82 -9.40
C GLY A 306 6.60 18.23 -8.19
N GLN A 307 6.44 16.93 -8.15
CA GLN A 307 5.66 16.27 -7.10
C GLN A 307 6.53 15.73 -5.96
N LEU A 308 7.80 15.48 -6.21
CA LEU A 308 8.77 15.12 -5.18
C LEU A 308 9.51 16.35 -4.62
N ASP A 309 9.07 17.55 -4.95
CA ASP A 309 9.50 18.75 -4.25
C ASP A 309 8.87 18.81 -2.87
N ILE A 310 9.61 19.37 -1.91
CA ILE A 310 9.17 19.45 -0.51
C ILE A 310 7.83 20.18 -0.35
N PHE A 311 7.51 21.11 -1.23
CA PHE A 311 6.22 21.80 -1.26
C PHE A 311 5.06 20.85 -1.51
N ASN A 312 5.21 19.91 -2.42
CA ASN A 312 4.16 18.94 -2.74
C ASN A 312 4.05 17.87 -1.66
N LEU A 313 5.16 17.43 -1.09
CA LEU A 313 5.17 16.45 0.00
C LEU A 313 4.56 17.00 1.30
N SER A 314 4.68 18.30 1.54
CA SER A 314 4.10 18.96 2.71
C SER A 314 2.71 19.57 2.47
N ARG A 315 2.14 19.38 1.29
CA ARG A 315 0.82 19.90 0.93
C ARG A 315 -0.27 19.29 1.79
N LYS A 316 -1.13 20.15 2.33
CA LYS A 316 -2.37 19.70 2.97
C LYS A 316 -3.42 19.38 1.93
N PRO A 317 -4.22 18.31 2.12
CA PRO A 317 -5.37 18.04 1.27
C PRO A 317 -6.31 19.24 1.19
N GLY A 318 -6.75 19.58 -0.02
CA GLY A 318 -7.42 20.85 -0.33
C GLY A 318 -8.84 20.71 -0.86
N GLY A 319 -9.49 19.57 -0.69
CA GLY A 319 -10.86 19.35 -1.18
C GLY A 319 -11.91 20.24 -0.48
N ASN A 320 -12.99 20.53 -1.19
CA ASN A 320 -14.10 21.37 -0.72
C ASN A 320 -15.49 20.69 -0.84
N GLN A 321 -15.51 19.35 -0.85
CA GLN A 321 -16.70 18.50 -1.00
C GLN A 321 -17.04 17.79 0.34
N PRO A 322 -17.52 18.51 1.38
CA PRO A 322 -17.74 17.93 2.70
C PRO A 322 -18.82 16.85 2.74
N GLU A 323 -19.69 16.78 1.73
CA GLU A 323 -20.70 15.74 1.57
C GLU A 323 -20.10 14.35 1.37
N ILE A 324 -18.94 14.23 0.73
CA ILE A 324 -18.22 12.96 0.57
C ILE A 324 -17.88 12.38 1.95
N GLY A 325 -17.29 13.19 2.83
CA GLY A 325 -16.96 12.78 4.20
C GLY A 325 -18.19 12.40 5.02
N LYS A 326 -19.32 13.11 4.84
CA LYS A 326 -20.60 12.76 5.47
C LYS A 326 -21.13 11.43 4.98
N PHE A 327 -21.09 11.20 3.65
CA PHE A 327 -21.49 9.93 3.06
C PHE A 327 -20.60 8.80 3.55
N MET A 328 -19.28 8.98 3.54
CA MET A 328 -18.30 8.03 4.06
C MET A 328 -18.61 7.62 5.50
N THR A 329 -18.86 8.60 6.37
CA THR A 329 -19.22 8.36 7.78
C THR A 329 -20.48 7.49 7.87
N SER A 330 -21.49 7.79 7.07
CA SER A 330 -22.75 7.03 7.05
C SER A 330 -22.55 5.61 6.49
N ALA A 331 -21.76 5.45 5.43
CA ALA A 331 -21.46 4.15 4.82
C ALA A 331 -20.68 3.24 5.77
N PHE A 332 -19.72 3.76 6.49
CA PHE A 332 -18.94 2.96 7.45
C PHE A 332 -19.71 2.68 8.75
N ALA A 333 -20.57 3.57 9.19
CA ALA A 333 -21.52 3.27 10.27
C ALA A 333 -22.50 2.13 9.86
N LEU A 334 -22.90 2.08 8.60
CA LEU A 334 -23.68 0.97 8.06
C LEU A 334 -22.85 -0.33 8.05
N LYS A 335 -21.58 -0.27 7.64
CA LYS A 335 -20.67 -1.42 7.68
C LYS A 335 -20.54 -1.97 9.10
N ASP A 336 -20.35 -1.13 10.09
CA ASP A 336 -20.25 -1.54 11.50
C ASP A 336 -21.55 -2.20 11.98
N LYS A 337 -22.70 -1.56 11.69
CA LYS A 337 -24.01 -2.06 12.09
C LYS A 337 -24.34 -3.43 11.50
N TYR A 338 -23.90 -3.69 10.27
CA TYR A 338 -24.19 -4.93 9.53
C TYR A 338 -22.95 -5.77 9.28
N ALA A 339 -21.91 -5.63 10.08
CA ALA A 339 -20.63 -6.28 9.91
C ALA A 339 -20.74 -7.79 9.69
N ASP A 340 -21.57 -8.49 10.48
CA ASP A 340 -21.78 -9.93 10.31
C ASP A 340 -22.31 -10.31 8.94
N ILE A 341 -23.33 -9.59 8.45
CA ILE A 341 -23.92 -9.87 7.12
C ILE A 341 -22.91 -9.53 6.02
N ILE A 342 -22.21 -8.39 6.14
CA ILE A 342 -21.26 -7.94 5.14
C ILE A 342 -20.04 -8.86 5.08
N ASN A 343 -19.49 -9.25 6.22
CA ASN A 343 -18.25 -10.03 6.26
C ASN A 343 -18.47 -11.53 6.10
N LYS A 344 -19.56 -12.08 6.66
CA LYS A 344 -19.81 -13.54 6.74
C LYS A 344 -20.94 -14.01 5.84
N GLY A 345 -21.81 -13.11 5.36
CA GLY A 345 -22.95 -13.49 4.54
C GLY A 345 -22.54 -14.00 3.16
N THR A 346 -23.40 -14.80 2.54
CA THR A 346 -23.24 -15.23 1.15
C THR A 346 -23.32 -14.03 0.21
N PHE A 347 -22.38 -13.92 -0.72
CA PHE A 347 -22.43 -12.93 -1.80
C PHE A 347 -23.29 -13.47 -2.95
N ILE A 348 -24.33 -12.76 -3.29
CA ILE A 348 -25.30 -13.16 -4.31
C ILE A 348 -25.40 -12.04 -5.36
N PRO A 349 -24.72 -12.18 -6.50
CA PRO A 349 -24.92 -11.26 -7.62
C PRO A 349 -26.34 -11.31 -8.11
N LEU A 350 -26.93 -10.16 -8.41
CA LEU A 350 -28.31 -10.07 -8.88
C LEU A 350 -28.36 -9.84 -10.37
N GLU A 351 -29.29 -10.55 -11.03
CA GLU A 351 -29.60 -10.27 -12.41
C GLU A 351 -30.39 -8.96 -12.52
N LYS A 352 -30.06 -8.19 -13.51
CA LYS A 352 -30.69 -6.91 -13.82
C LYS A 352 -31.38 -6.99 -15.15
N LYS A 353 -32.55 -6.37 -15.26
CA LYS A 353 -33.35 -6.29 -16.49
C LYS A 353 -33.40 -4.84 -16.94
N GLY A 354 -33.29 -4.61 -18.24
CA GLY A 354 -33.36 -3.29 -18.86
C GLY A 354 -32.14 -2.95 -19.69
N ASP A 355 -32.17 -1.82 -20.36
CA ASP A 355 -31.21 -1.42 -21.39
C ASP A 355 -29.88 -0.93 -20.81
N LYS A 356 -29.82 -0.58 -19.51
CA LYS A 356 -28.63 -0.09 -18.82
C LYS A 356 -28.08 -1.05 -17.75
N ASN A 357 -28.35 -2.34 -17.93
CA ASN A 357 -27.93 -3.36 -16.94
C ASN A 357 -26.42 -3.45 -16.74
N ASP A 358 -25.61 -3.06 -17.72
CA ASP A 358 -24.16 -3.06 -17.63
C ASP A 358 -23.58 -1.91 -16.79
N GLN A 359 -24.39 -0.91 -16.49
CA GLN A 359 -23.99 0.25 -15.67
C GLN A 359 -24.41 0.12 -14.20
N ILE A 360 -25.20 -0.89 -13.86
CA ILE A 360 -25.73 -1.07 -12.52
C ILE A 360 -25.03 -2.25 -11.84
N ILE A 361 -24.42 -2.01 -10.71
CA ILE A 361 -23.92 -3.05 -9.81
C ILE A 361 -25.02 -3.41 -8.82
N ALA A 362 -25.43 -4.68 -8.81
CA ALA A 362 -26.45 -5.13 -7.87
C ALA A 362 -26.09 -6.49 -7.27
N TYR A 363 -26.13 -6.59 -5.96
CA TYR A 363 -25.87 -7.83 -5.23
C TYR A 363 -26.59 -7.84 -3.87
N ALA A 364 -26.71 -9.03 -3.31
CA ALA A 364 -27.17 -9.21 -1.96
C ALA A 364 -26.10 -9.85 -1.08
N ARG A 365 -26.16 -9.55 0.20
CA ARG A 365 -25.46 -10.25 1.28
C ARG A 365 -26.51 -10.96 2.13
N HIS A 366 -26.43 -12.27 2.26
CA HIS A 366 -27.43 -13.04 2.99
C HIS A 366 -26.80 -13.85 4.16
N LEU A 367 -27.35 -13.69 5.34
CA LEU A 367 -26.93 -14.43 6.54
C LEU A 367 -28.12 -14.66 7.48
N ASN A 368 -28.35 -15.90 7.89
CA ASN A 368 -29.31 -16.26 8.93
C ASN A 368 -30.73 -15.66 8.70
N GLY A 369 -31.22 -15.76 7.45
CA GLY A 369 -32.56 -15.26 7.07
C GLY A 369 -32.65 -13.74 6.92
N LYS A 370 -31.55 -13.01 7.07
CA LYS A 370 -31.47 -11.56 6.82
C LYS A 370 -30.74 -11.28 5.54
N THR A 371 -31.22 -10.30 4.80
CA THR A 371 -30.61 -9.91 3.50
C THR A 371 -30.35 -8.42 3.48
N LEU A 372 -29.12 -8.06 3.13
CA LEU A 372 -28.74 -6.70 2.75
C LEU A 372 -28.68 -6.64 1.23
N LEU A 373 -29.52 -5.80 0.63
CA LEU A 373 -29.53 -5.53 -0.80
C LEU A 373 -28.70 -4.28 -1.10
N VAL A 374 -27.80 -4.39 -2.07
CA VAL A 374 -26.97 -3.28 -2.55
C VAL A 374 -27.25 -3.08 -4.04
N VAL A 375 -27.54 -1.84 -4.40
CA VAL A 375 -27.70 -1.38 -5.78
C VAL A 375 -26.90 -0.10 -5.93
N ALA A 376 -25.97 -0.07 -6.89
CA ALA A 376 -25.04 1.00 -7.11
C ALA A 376 -24.86 1.30 -8.61
#